data_44594ccef3d971416eed470c1355ea6e
#
_entry.id   44594ccef3d971416eed470c1355ea6e
#
_cell.length_a   1.000
_cell.length_b   1.000
_cell.length_c   1.000
_cell.angle_alpha   90.00
_cell.angle_beta   90.00
_cell.angle_gamma   90.00
#
_symmetry.space_group_name_H-M   'P 1'
#
loop_
_entity.id
_entity.type
_entity.pdbx_description
1 polymer ?
#
loop_
_entity_poly.entity_id
_entity_poly.type
_entity_poly.pdbx_seq_one_letter_code
_entity_poly.pdbx_strand_id
1 'polypeptide(L)'
;MFENLQDRLSGSLRKISGQARLTDDNIKDTLREVRMALLEADVALPVVKDFVEGVRTRAIGQEVQRSLTPGQVFVKVVQQELERVMGEGNESLNLAVQPPAVIMMAGLQGAGKTTTVAKLSRFLKERQKKSVMVVSADVYRPAAIKQLETLAGEVGVEFFPSTADQDPVDIAEGAISAARKKHVDVVILDTAGRLHVDEQMMGEIGRLHKAVNPVETLFVVDAMTGQDAANTAKAFNDALPLTGVILTKTDGDARGGAALSVRHITGKPIKFLGVGEKSDALEPFYPDRVASRILGMGDVLSLIEEAERKLDQKKAQKLTKKIKKGKSFDLEDFRDQLQQMKSMGGIGGLMDKLPGMGQMAQMAQQQVNDKSMGQMEAIICSMTPKERRYPDVINNSRKRRIATGSGSQIQDVNRLLKQHKQMQKMMKKFGKKGGMANMMRGLGGMMPPGGGGGMPPGGRM
;
A
#
# COMPACT_ATOMS: atom_id res chain seq x y z
N MET A 1 -0.69 3.68 -7.70
CA MET A 1 0.18 2.68 -8.40
C MET A 1 -0.66 1.83 -9.32
N PHE A 2 -0.20 1.59 -10.54
CA PHE A 2 -0.87 0.77 -11.59
C PHE A 2 -2.14 1.32 -12.21
N GLU A 3 -2.59 2.53 -11.96
CA GLU A 3 -3.89 3.04 -12.44
C GLU A 3 -4.01 2.97 -13.97
N ASN A 4 -2.99 3.45 -14.70
CA ASN A 4 -2.99 3.39 -16.17
C ASN A 4 -2.97 1.95 -16.71
N LEU A 5 -2.16 1.06 -16.10
CA LEU A 5 -2.08 -0.34 -16.47
C LEU A 5 -3.40 -1.06 -16.13
N GLN A 6 -3.98 -0.76 -14.98
CA GLN A 6 -5.27 -1.30 -14.55
C GLN A 6 -6.40 -0.94 -15.52
N ASP A 7 -6.52 0.35 -15.89
CA ASP A 7 -7.57 0.81 -16.80
C ASP A 7 -7.47 0.16 -18.17
N ARG A 8 -6.26 0.06 -18.70
CA ARG A 8 -5.99 -0.58 -20.00
C ARG A 8 -6.26 -2.08 -19.99
N LEU A 9 -5.70 -2.79 -19.03
CA LEU A 9 -5.87 -4.25 -18.95
C LEU A 9 -7.31 -4.64 -18.61
N SER A 10 -7.94 -3.97 -17.63
CA SER A 10 -9.33 -4.27 -17.27
C SER A 10 -10.29 -3.97 -18.41
N GLY A 11 -10.04 -2.91 -19.21
CA GLY A 11 -10.80 -2.60 -20.43
C GLY A 11 -10.72 -3.70 -21.48
N SER A 12 -9.51 -4.17 -21.78
CA SER A 12 -9.27 -5.25 -22.76
C SER A 12 -9.86 -6.58 -22.30
N LEU A 13 -9.69 -6.92 -21.03
CA LEU A 13 -10.19 -8.16 -20.46
C LEU A 13 -11.73 -8.21 -20.31
N ARG A 14 -12.39 -7.07 -20.09
CA ARG A 14 -13.86 -7.00 -20.10
C ARG A 14 -14.46 -7.38 -21.44
N LYS A 15 -13.83 -7.01 -22.54
CA LYS A 15 -14.30 -7.38 -23.90
C LYS A 15 -14.33 -8.89 -24.10
N ILE A 16 -13.32 -9.62 -23.59
CA ILE A 16 -13.25 -11.08 -23.74
C ILE A 16 -14.07 -11.79 -22.66
N SER A 17 -14.23 -11.24 -21.47
CA SER A 17 -15.00 -11.89 -20.39
C SER A 17 -16.49 -12.05 -20.73
N GLY A 18 -17.03 -11.21 -21.61
CA GLY A 18 -18.41 -11.31 -22.12
C GLY A 18 -18.61 -12.29 -23.25
N GLN A 19 -17.56 -12.92 -23.80
CA GLN A 19 -17.67 -13.82 -24.95
C GLN A 19 -17.98 -15.25 -24.52
N ALA A 20 -18.88 -15.89 -25.27
CA ALA A 20 -19.34 -17.26 -25.01
C ALA A 20 -18.29 -18.33 -25.43
N ARG A 21 -17.37 -17.99 -26.32
CA ARG A 21 -16.26 -18.86 -26.80
C ARG A 21 -14.99 -18.07 -26.96
N LEU A 22 -13.86 -18.65 -26.56
CA LEU A 22 -12.52 -18.19 -26.95
C LEU A 22 -12.17 -18.81 -28.29
N THR A 23 -11.86 -17.96 -29.24
CA THR A 23 -11.32 -18.35 -30.56
C THR A 23 -9.88 -17.91 -30.64
N ASP A 24 -9.07 -18.54 -31.49
CA ASP A 24 -7.69 -18.13 -31.69
C ASP A 24 -7.58 -16.64 -32.08
N ASP A 25 -8.56 -16.12 -32.83
CA ASP A 25 -8.56 -14.73 -33.26
C ASP A 25 -8.84 -13.77 -32.12
N ASN A 26 -9.86 -14.03 -31.27
CA ASN A 26 -10.17 -13.13 -30.17
C ASN A 26 -9.13 -13.19 -29.03
N ILE A 27 -8.49 -14.33 -28.81
CA ILE A 27 -7.31 -14.46 -27.94
C ILE A 27 -6.16 -13.64 -28.50
N LYS A 28 -5.89 -13.72 -29.79
CA LYS A 28 -4.80 -13.01 -30.46
C LYS A 28 -4.98 -11.50 -30.41
N ASP A 29 -6.19 -11.01 -30.63
CA ASP A 29 -6.50 -9.58 -30.52
C ASP A 29 -6.37 -9.08 -29.07
N THR A 30 -6.88 -9.85 -28.10
CA THR A 30 -6.74 -9.49 -26.69
C THR A 30 -5.28 -9.50 -26.24
N LEU A 31 -4.49 -10.48 -26.67
CA LEU A 31 -3.05 -10.52 -26.35
C LEU A 31 -2.29 -9.35 -26.98
N ARG A 32 -2.73 -8.87 -28.15
CA ARG A 32 -2.18 -7.65 -28.75
C ARG A 32 -2.49 -6.42 -27.89
N GLU A 33 -3.72 -6.27 -27.41
CA GLU A 33 -4.11 -5.17 -26.51
C GLU A 33 -3.33 -5.26 -25.19
N VAL A 34 -3.22 -6.45 -24.58
CA VAL A 34 -2.42 -6.69 -23.35
C VAL A 34 -0.96 -6.32 -23.57
N ARG A 35 -0.36 -6.74 -24.70
CA ARG A 35 1.01 -6.37 -25.05
C ARG A 35 1.19 -4.85 -25.11
N MET A 36 0.26 -4.15 -25.76
CA MET A 36 0.32 -2.69 -25.86
C MET A 36 0.19 -2.02 -24.50
N ALA A 37 -0.73 -2.51 -23.66
CA ALA A 37 -0.89 -2.00 -22.29
C ALA A 37 0.39 -2.14 -21.42
N LEU A 38 1.07 -3.28 -21.52
CA LEU A 38 2.34 -3.52 -20.82
C LEU A 38 3.47 -2.63 -21.34
N LEU A 39 3.57 -2.41 -22.66
CA LEU A 39 4.57 -1.51 -23.25
C LEU A 39 4.31 -0.05 -22.86
N GLU A 40 3.06 0.41 -22.87
CA GLU A 40 2.67 1.74 -22.41
C GLU A 40 2.92 1.93 -20.90
N ALA A 41 2.83 0.85 -20.12
CA ALA A 41 3.19 0.82 -18.71
C ALA A 41 4.71 0.80 -18.47
N ASP A 42 5.52 0.88 -19.51
CA ASP A 42 6.98 0.89 -19.46
C ASP A 42 7.60 -0.41 -18.93
N VAL A 43 6.93 -1.53 -19.21
CA VAL A 43 7.46 -2.88 -18.93
C VAL A 43 8.54 -3.22 -19.96
N ALA A 44 9.65 -3.80 -19.50
CA ALA A 44 10.76 -4.18 -20.36
C ALA A 44 10.34 -5.19 -21.45
N LEU A 45 10.78 -4.97 -22.68
CA LEU A 45 10.36 -5.75 -23.85
C LEU A 45 10.55 -7.28 -23.71
N PRO A 46 11.64 -7.80 -23.14
CA PRO A 46 11.78 -9.23 -22.88
C PRO A 46 10.66 -9.78 -22.00
N VAL A 47 10.33 -9.05 -20.92
CA VAL A 47 9.27 -9.43 -19.98
C VAL A 47 7.90 -9.46 -20.67
N VAL A 48 7.62 -8.46 -21.50
CA VAL A 48 6.37 -8.41 -22.29
C VAL A 48 6.24 -9.59 -23.22
N LYS A 49 7.33 -9.99 -23.89
CA LYS A 49 7.34 -11.15 -24.79
C LYS A 49 7.06 -12.44 -24.03
N ASP A 50 7.78 -12.67 -22.93
CA ASP A 50 7.64 -13.89 -22.12
C ASP A 50 6.25 -13.97 -21.47
N PHE A 51 5.71 -12.84 -21.02
CA PHE A 51 4.37 -12.75 -20.48
C PHE A 51 3.30 -13.14 -21.51
N VAL A 52 3.34 -12.52 -22.70
CA VAL A 52 2.37 -12.76 -23.76
C VAL A 52 2.40 -14.22 -24.22
N GLU A 53 3.60 -14.80 -24.36
CA GLU A 53 3.75 -16.21 -24.75
C GLU A 53 3.30 -17.16 -23.61
N GLY A 54 3.57 -16.82 -22.36
CA GLY A 54 3.09 -17.56 -21.20
C GLY A 54 1.56 -17.61 -21.12
N VAL A 55 0.90 -16.45 -21.30
CA VAL A 55 -0.57 -16.37 -21.35
C VAL A 55 -1.10 -17.17 -22.54
N ARG A 56 -0.52 -17.03 -23.74
CA ARG A 56 -0.94 -17.76 -24.94
C ARG A 56 -0.90 -19.26 -24.72
N THR A 57 0.24 -19.78 -24.29
CA THR A 57 0.45 -21.21 -24.08
C THR A 57 -0.53 -21.80 -23.07
N ARG A 58 -0.79 -21.08 -21.98
CA ARG A 58 -1.72 -21.52 -20.94
C ARG A 58 -3.17 -21.39 -21.33
N ALA A 59 -3.54 -20.34 -22.10
CA ALA A 59 -4.92 -20.14 -22.55
C ALA A 59 -5.37 -21.22 -23.56
N ILE A 60 -4.47 -21.65 -24.44
CA ILE A 60 -4.77 -22.68 -25.47
C ILE A 60 -4.89 -24.09 -24.87
N GLY A 61 -4.21 -24.36 -23.74
CA GLY A 61 -4.17 -25.70 -23.10
C GLY A 61 -5.21 -25.96 -22.01
N GLN A 62 -6.04 -24.97 -21.66
CA GLN A 62 -7.02 -25.17 -20.57
C GLN A 62 -8.39 -25.64 -21.09
N GLU A 63 -8.80 -26.83 -20.64
CA GLU A 63 -10.21 -27.24 -20.71
C GLU A 63 -11.06 -26.31 -19.81
N VAL A 64 -12.11 -25.74 -20.40
CA VAL A 64 -13.07 -24.87 -19.69
C VAL A 64 -13.77 -25.69 -18.61
N GLN A 65 -13.44 -25.47 -17.35
CA GLN A 65 -14.18 -26.06 -16.23
C GLN A 65 -15.64 -25.64 -16.32
N ARG A 66 -16.58 -26.60 -16.14
CA ARG A 66 -18.03 -26.43 -16.32
C ARG A 66 -18.68 -25.25 -15.55
N SER A 67 -17.96 -24.62 -14.62
CA SER A 67 -18.44 -23.54 -13.77
C SER A 67 -18.01 -22.12 -14.19
N LEU A 68 -17.08 -21.95 -15.13
CA LEU A 68 -16.55 -20.66 -15.54
C LEU A 68 -16.79 -20.40 -17.03
N THR A 69 -17.03 -19.13 -17.39
CA THR A 69 -17.04 -18.74 -18.81
C THR A 69 -15.63 -18.75 -19.38
N PRO A 70 -15.45 -18.98 -20.69
CA PRO A 70 -14.15 -18.94 -21.33
C PRO A 70 -13.37 -17.63 -21.04
N GLY A 71 -14.07 -16.50 -21.04
CA GLY A 71 -13.46 -15.20 -20.70
C GLY A 71 -12.98 -15.11 -19.25
N GLN A 72 -13.69 -15.71 -18.30
CA GLN A 72 -13.25 -15.77 -16.90
C GLN A 72 -12.00 -16.65 -16.74
N VAL A 73 -11.93 -17.75 -17.50
CA VAL A 73 -10.73 -18.60 -17.53
C VAL A 73 -9.54 -17.81 -18.06
N PHE A 74 -9.71 -17.02 -19.13
CA PHE A 74 -8.65 -16.18 -19.67
C PHE A 74 -8.14 -15.14 -18.68
N VAL A 75 -9.05 -14.44 -17.98
CA VAL A 75 -8.68 -13.48 -16.92
C VAL A 75 -7.86 -14.15 -15.82
N LYS A 76 -8.27 -15.37 -15.41
CA LYS A 76 -7.52 -16.16 -14.42
C LYS A 76 -6.12 -16.54 -14.92
N VAL A 77 -5.97 -16.89 -16.19
CA VAL A 77 -4.66 -17.18 -16.79
C VAL A 77 -3.76 -15.94 -16.77
N VAL A 78 -4.31 -14.77 -17.12
CA VAL A 78 -3.57 -13.50 -17.06
C VAL A 78 -3.15 -13.17 -15.64
N GLN A 79 -4.03 -13.36 -14.66
CA GLN A 79 -3.69 -13.17 -13.25
C GLN A 79 -2.54 -14.07 -12.79
N GLN A 80 -2.63 -15.35 -13.07
CA GLN A 80 -1.59 -16.32 -12.71
C GLN A 80 -0.24 -16.00 -13.38
N GLU A 81 -0.27 -15.48 -14.61
CA GLU A 81 0.95 -15.09 -15.29
C GLU A 81 1.55 -13.81 -14.73
N LEU A 82 0.72 -12.83 -14.30
CA LEU A 82 1.19 -11.66 -13.55
C LEU A 82 1.86 -12.07 -12.24
N GLU A 83 1.23 -12.96 -11.48
CA GLU A 83 1.78 -13.50 -10.22
C GLU A 83 3.12 -14.21 -10.49
N ARG A 84 3.22 -15.06 -11.52
CA ARG A 84 4.44 -15.76 -11.90
C ARG A 84 5.59 -14.79 -12.19
N VAL A 85 5.33 -13.75 -12.98
CA VAL A 85 6.35 -12.76 -13.37
C VAL A 85 6.82 -11.95 -12.17
N MET A 86 5.91 -11.60 -11.25
CA MET A 86 6.24 -10.85 -10.03
C MET A 86 6.78 -11.70 -8.88
N GLY A 87 6.62 -13.04 -8.94
CA GLY A 87 6.94 -14.00 -7.89
C GLY A 87 5.70 -14.68 -7.34
N GLU A 88 5.85 -15.93 -6.88
CA GLU A 88 4.71 -16.76 -6.44
C GLU A 88 4.16 -16.35 -5.06
N GLY A 89 4.93 -15.60 -4.27
CA GLY A 89 4.52 -15.18 -2.93
C GLY A 89 5.42 -14.09 -2.34
N ASN A 90 5.05 -13.61 -1.16
CA ASN A 90 5.89 -12.70 -0.41
C ASN A 90 7.12 -13.41 0.14
N GLU A 91 8.29 -12.90 -0.16
CA GLU A 91 9.56 -13.35 0.43
C GLU A 91 9.99 -12.38 1.54
N SER A 92 9.81 -12.80 2.79
CA SER A 92 10.17 -12.01 3.96
C SER A 92 11.70 -11.86 4.11
N LEU A 93 12.13 -10.96 5.00
CA LEU A 93 13.55 -10.82 5.35
C LEU A 93 14.03 -12.05 6.10
N ASN A 94 15.23 -12.52 5.76
CA ASN A 94 15.90 -13.57 6.50
C ASN A 94 16.65 -12.96 7.71
N LEU A 95 16.01 -12.96 8.86
CA LEU A 95 16.60 -12.50 10.13
C LEU A 95 16.91 -13.65 11.09
N ALA A 96 16.81 -14.90 10.64
CA ALA A 96 17.05 -16.11 11.44
C ALA A 96 18.56 -16.42 11.54
N VAL A 97 19.33 -15.46 12.05
CA VAL A 97 20.77 -15.54 12.24
C VAL A 97 21.15 -15.11 13.65
N GLN A 98 22.39 -15.36 14.05
CA GLN A 98 22.90 -14.84 15.32
C GLN A 98 22.96 -13.30 15.27
N PRO A 99 22.33 -12.60 16.23
CA PRO A 99 22.33 -11.14 16.25
C PRO A 99 23.72 -10.51 16.37
N PRO A 100 23.93 -9.34 15.75
CA PRO A 100 22.95 -8.62 14.94
C PRO A 100 22.85 -9.16 13.50
N ALA A 101 21.62 -9.24 12.98
CA ALA A 101 21.40 -9.44 11.55
C ALA A 101 21.77 -8.14 10.81
N VAL A 102 22.71 -8.23 9.86
CA VAL A 102 23.17 -7.06 9.09
C VAL A 102 22.40 -6.97 7.79
N ILE A 103 21.71 -5.84 7.56
CA ILE A 103 21.01 -5.52 6.33
C ILE A 103 21.75 -4.38 5.63
N MET A 104 22.18 -4.57 4.40
CA MET A 104 22.84 -3.55 3.60
C MET A 104 21.87 -3.00 2.55
N MET A 105 21.76 -1.67 2.48
CA MET A 105 20.91 -0.98 1.50
C MET A 105 21.79 -0.47 0.34
N ALA A 106 21.53 -0.93 -0.87
CA ALA A 106 22.25 -0.54 -2.08
C ALA A 106 21.31 0.16 -3.09
N GLY A 107 21.83 1.02 -3.94
CA GLY A 107 21.05 1.71 -4.98
C GLY A 107 21.60 3.10 -5.33
N LEU A 108 21.04 3.70 -6.38
CA LEU A 108 21.46 5.01 -6.88
C LEU A 108 21.08 6.17 -5.93
N GLN A 109 21.68 7.32 -6.16
CA GLN A 109 21.29 8.56 -5.49
C GLN A 109 19.84 8.92 -5.85
N GLY A 110 19.07 9.37 -4.84
CA GLY A 110 17.68 9.73 -5.06
C GLY A 110 16.68 8.54 -5.10
N ALA A 111 17.16 7.29 -5.09
CA ALA A 111 16.31 6.11 -5.04
C ALA A 111 15.53 5.94 -3.71
N GLY A 112 15.82 6.75 -2.70
CA GLY A 112 15.12 6.71 -1.42
C GLY A 112 15.73 5.75 -0.38
N LYS A 113 17.02 5.41 -0.46
CA LYS A 113 17.70 4.52 0.50
C LYS A 113 17.53 4.98 1.94
N THR A 114 18.00 6.17 2.27
CA THR A 114 17.99 6.73 3.64
C THR A 114 16.58 6.76 4.24
N THR A 115 15.58 7.18 3.46
CA THR A 115 14.18 7.16 3.91
C THR A 115 13.65 5.74 4.07
N THR A 116 14.10 4.81 3.22
CA THR A 116 13.73 3.39 3.31
C THR A 116 14.35 2.73 4.55
N VAL A 117 15.59 3.09 4.93
CA VAL A 117 16.20 2.65 6.20
C VAL A 117 15.29 2.99 7.37
N ALA A 118 14.82 4.23 7.46
CA ALA A 118 13.92 4.67 8.54
C ALA A 118 12.58 3.92 8.53
N LYS A 119 11.98 3.74 7.35
CA LYS A 119 10.71 2.98 7.18
C LYS A 119 10.88 1.52 7.56
N LEU A 120 11.96 0.89 7.12
CA LEU A 120 12.26 -0.51 7.44
C LEU A 120 12.55 -0.68 8.93
N SER A 121 13.28 0.25 9.55
CA SER A 121 13.52 0.26 10.98
C SER A 121 12.23 0.33 11.79
N ARG A 122 11.31 1.19 11.37
CA ARG A 122 9.98 1.28 11.98
C ARG A 122 9.18 -0.01 11.81
N PHE A 123 9.19 -0.59 10.61
CA PHE A 123 8.53 -1.86 10.33
C PHE A 123 9.05 -2.98 11.24
N LEU A 124 10.37 -3.12 11.36
CA LEU A 124 11.01 -4.13 12.21
C LEU A 124 10.69 -3.93 13.69
N LYS A 125 10.78 -2.68 14.17
CA LYS A 125 10.46 -2.33 15.56
C LYS A 125 8.99 -2.55 15.90
N GLU A 126 8.07 -2.02 15.09
CA GLU A 126 6.65 -2.05 15.42
C GLU A 126 5.98 -3.39 15.13
N ARG A 127 6.32 -4.04 14.00
CA ARG A 127 5.68 -5.29 13.56
C ARG A 127 6.41 -6.54 14.02
N GLN A 128 7.74 -6.54 13.99
CA GLN A 128 8.54 -7.72 14.34
C GLN A 128 9.13 -7.65 15.75
N LYS A 129 8.93 -6.52 16.46
CA LYS A 129 9.42 -6.30 17.84
C LYS A 129 10.94 -6.46 17.96
N LYS A 130 11.67 -6.09 16.91
CA LYS A 130 13.14 -6.12 16.89
C LYS A 130 13.73 -4.80 17.37
N SER A 131 14.83 -4.88 18.10
CA SER A 131 15.71 -3.75 18.35
C SER A 131 16.54 -3.48 17.09
N VAL A 132 16.65 -2.21 16.69
CA VAL A 132 17.30 -1.83 15.43
C VAL A 132 18.31 -0.71 15.69
N MET A 133 19.49 -0.85 15.10
CA MET A 133 20.50 0.19 14.99
C MET A 133 20.67 0.55 13.52
N VAL A 134 20.74 1.84 13.22
CA VAL A 134 21.01 2.33 11.86
C VAL A 134 22.33 3.07 11.83
N VAL A 135 23.03 2.98 10.69
CA VAL A 135 24.31 3.64 10.49
C VAL A 135 24.40 4.09 9.04
N SER A 136 24.98 5.28 8.82
CA SER A 136 25.28 5.78 7.48
C SER A 136 26.74 5.58 7.15
N ALA A 137 27.01 4.87 6.06
CA ALA A 137 28.31 4.77 5.40
C ALA A 137 28.39 5.70 4.17
N ASP A 138 27.45 6.63 3.99
CA ASP A 138 27.48 7.66 2.94
C ASP A 138 28.35 8.86 3.39
N VAL A 139 29.64 8.66 3.40
CA VAL A 139 30.63 9.67 3.81
C VAL A 139 30.75 10.84 2.82
N TYR A 140 30.25 10.68 1.59
CA TYR A 140 30.29 11.71 0.56
C TYR A 140 29.24 12.80 0.74
N ARG A 141 28.21 12.54 1.56
CA ARG A 141 27.09 13.45 1.80
C ARG A 141 26.82 13.62 3.30
N PRO A 142 27.51 14.55 3.97
CA PRO A 142 27.30 14.81 5.40
C PRO A 142 25.84 15.10 5.77
N ALA A 143 25.08 15.71 4.83
CA ALA A 143 23.67 15.94 5.00
C ALA A 143 22.84 14.63 5.08
N ALA A 144 23.27 13.56 4.40
CA ALA A 144 22.60 12.27 4.47
C ALA A 144 22.79 11.58 5.84
N ILE A 145 23.99 11.71 6.42
CA ILE A 145 24.29 11.24 7.78
C ILE A 145 23.34 11.91 8.78
N LYS A 146 23.24 13.25 8.73
CA LYS A 146 22.36 14.02 9.62
C LYS A 146 20.88 13.74 9.36
N GLN A 147 20.50 13.49 8.12
CA GLN A 147 19.14 13.08 7.76
C GLN A 147 18.78 11.74 8.41
N LEU A 148 19.68 10.75 8.33
CA LEU A 148 19.46 9.44 8.94
C LEU A 148 19.38 9.53 10.47
N GLU A 149 20.23 10.35 11.10
CA GLU A 149 20.19 10.62 12.54
C GLU A 149 18.82 11.18 12.97
N THR A 150 18.33 12.19 12.24
CA THR A 150 17.01 12.80 12.51
C THR A 150 15.89 11.76 12.38
N LEU A 151 15.87 10.99 11.28
CA LEU A 151 14.88 9.97 11.03
C LEU A 151 14.93 8.82 12.08
N ALA A 152 16.13 8.42 12.50
CA ALA A 152 16.31 7.45 13.58
C ALA A 152 15.68 7.93 14.89
N GLY A 153 15.88 9.21 15.22
CA GLY A 153 15.25 9.86 16.38
C GLY A 153 13.72 9.87 16.29
N GLU A 154 13.17 10.20 15.13
CA GLU A 154 11.71 10.21 14.90
C GLU A 154 11.08 8.81 15.04
N VAL A 155 11.76 7.78 14.55
CA VAL A 155 11.33 6.38 14.66
C VAL A 155 11.62 5.81 16.04
N GLY A 156 12.55 6.43 16.77
CA GLY A 156 13.03 5.98 18.08
C GLY A 156 13.83 4.68 18.00
N VAL A 157 14.75 4.58 17.04
CA VAL A 157 15.75 3.52 16.90
C VAL A 157 17.14 4.06 17.19
N GLU A 158 18.10 3.20 17.45
CA GLU A 158 19.46 3.62 17.72
C GLU A 158 20.15 4.10 16.44
N PHE A 159 20.88 5.21 16.53
CA PHE A 159 21.77 5.70 15.49
C PHE A 159 23.22 5.50 15.94
N PHE A 160 24.04 4.91 15.08
CA PHE A 160 25.48 4.84 15.27
C PHE A 160 26.13 6.04 14.59
N PRO A 161 26.83 6.92 15.33
CA PRO A 161 27.42 8.14 14.77
C PRO A 161 28.54 7.81 13.78
N SER A 162 28.57 8.54 12.67
CA SER A 162 29.61 8.48 11.64
C SER A 162 29.94 9.88 11.14
N THR A 163 31.13 10.05 10.59
CA THR A 163 31.64 11.32 10.05
C THR A 163 32.17 11.12 8.64
N ALA A 164 32.29 12.21 7.87
CA ALA A 164 32.65 12.18 6.47
C ALA A 164 34.15 11.84 6.23
N ASP A 165 34.98 11.92 7.25
CA ASP A 165 36.42 11.63 7.23
C ASP A 165 36.76 10.16 7.55
N GLN A 166 35.79 9.35 7.91
CA GLN A 166 35.95 7.93 8.23
C GLN A 166 35.86 7.04 6.98
N ASP A 167 36.52 5.89 7.03
CA ASP A 167 36.33 4.85 6.01
C ASP A 167 34.95 4.16 6.20
N PRO A 168 34.16 3.95 5.12
CA PRO A 168 32.88 3.27 5.18
C PRO A 168 32.92 1.87 5.82
N VAL A 169 34.00 1.12 5.65
CA VAL A 169 34.18 -0.19 6.24
C VAL A 169 34.36 -0.10 7.75
N ASP A 170 35.21 0.83 8.22
CA ASP A 170 35.44 1.05 9.66
C ASP A 170 34.15 1.49 10.36
N ILE A 171 33.35 2.35 9.73
CA ILE A 171 32.04 2.76 10.24
C ILE A 171 31.13 1.54 10.43
N ALA A 172 31.04 0.69 9.41
CA ALA A 172 30.15 -0.46 9.43
C ALA A 172 30.57 -1.51 10.46
N GLU A 173 31.86 -1.84 10.54
CA GLU A 173 32.43 -2.77 11.54
C GLU A 173 32.26 -2.23 12.97
N GLY A 174 32.47 -0.93 13.16
CA GLY A 174 32.24 -0.24 14.42
C GLY A 174 30.79 -0.32 14.87
N ALA A 175 29.86 -0.09 13.96
CA ALA A 175 28.41 -0.21 14.24
C ALA A 175 28.01 -1.65 14.60
N ILE A 176 28.50 -2.65 13.88
CA ILE A 176 28.24 -4.06 14.17
C ILE A 176 28.80 -4.45 15.54
N SER A 177 30.02 -3.99 15.87
CA SER A 177 30.64 -4.23 17.18
C SER A 177 29.83 -3.57 18.30
N ALA A 178 29.38 -2.34 18.10
CA ALA A 178 28.53 -1.62 19.06
C ALA A 178 27.18 -2.33 19.25
N ALA A 179 26.56 -2.77 18.17
CA ALA A 179 25.30 -3.52 18.19
C ALA A 179 25.42 -4.84 18.97
N ARG A 180 26.52 -5.59 18.79
CA ARG A 180 26.80 -6.80 19.57
C ARG A 180 26.89 -6.52 21.07
N LYS A 181 27.61 -5.46 21.46
CA LYS A 181 27.75 -5.06 22.87
C LYS A 181 26.44 -4.64 23.51
N LYS A 182 25.52 -4.06 22.71
CA LYS A 182 24.21 -3.60 23.16
C LYS A 182 23.09 -4.63 22.97
N HIS A 183 23.40 -5.82 22.46
CA HIS A 183 22.44 -6.88 22.15
C HIS A 183 21.32 -6.41 21.20
N VAL A 184 21.67 -5.64 20.17
CA VAL A 184 20.74 -5.18 19.14
C VAL A 184 20.46 -6.33 18.17
N ASP A 185 19.20 -6.52 17.77
CA ASP A 185 18.80 -7.61 16.88
C ASP A 185 19.24 -7.38 15.43
N VAL A 186 19.13 -6.13 14.94
CA VAL A 186 19.33 -5.80 13.52
C VAL A 186 20.15 -4.53 13.37
N VAL A 187 21.14 -4.56 12.48
CA VAL A 187 21.88 -3.38 12.01
C VAL A 187 21.48 -3.11 10.55
N ILE A 188 21.06 -1.88 10.24
CA ILE A 188 20.79 -1.47 8.87
C ILE A 188 21.84 -0.45 8.44
N LEU A 189 22.56 -0.79 7.38
CA LEU A 189 23.63 0.00 6.81
C LEU A 189 23.12 0.77 5.59
N ASP A 190 23.07 2.11 5.68
CA ASP A 190 22.77 3.01 4.56
C ASP A 190 24.08 3.28 3.80
N THR A 191 24.15 2.87 2.52
CA THR A 191 25.36 3.06 1.71
C THR A 191 25.26 4.31 0.84
N ALA A 192 26.41 4.82 0.42
CA ALA A 192 26.49 5.87 -0.57
C ALA A 192 25.72 5.50 -1.85
N GLY A 193 25.18 6.51 -2.51
CA GLY A 193 24.62 6.37 -3.86
C GLY A 193 25.23 7.44 -4.76
N ARG A 194 25.55 7.05 -5.98
CA ARG A 194 25.94 7.98 -7.05
C ARG A 194 24.83 8.12 -8.08
N LEU A 195 24.96 9.09 -8.98
CA LEU A 195 23.94 9.35 -10.02
C LEU A 195 23.87 8.23 -11.05
N HIS A 196 24.98 7.54 -11.30
CA HIS A 196 25.08 6.43 -12.26
C HIS A 196 25.86 5.27 -11.65
N VAL A 197 25.71 4.11 -12.23
CA VAL A 197 26.54 2.94 -11.92
C VAL A 197 27.93 3.17 -12.54
N ASP A 198 28.95 3.24 -11.69
CA ASP A 198 30.36 3.33 -12.10
C ASP A 198 31.21 2.28 -11.35
N GLU A 199 32.38 1.96 -11.91
CA GLU A 199 33.29 0.94 -11.37
C GLU A 199 33.78 1.27 -9.95
N GLN A 200 34.01 2.56 -9.66
CA GLN A 200 34.50 3.00 -8.35
C GLN A 200 33.43 2.76 -7.27
N MET A 201 32.17 3.14 -7.56
CA MET A 201 31.05 2.89 -6.65
C MET A 201 30.85 1.40 -6.41
N MET A 202 30.84 0.61 -7.49
CA MET A 202 30.64 -0.84 -7.38
C MET A 202 31.78 -1.51 -6.62
N GLY A 203 33.01 -1.05 -6.81
CA GLY A 203 34.17 -1.50 -6.05
C GLY A 203 34.08 -1.18 -4.56
N GLU A 204 33.63 0.03 -4.21
CA GLU A 204 33.45 0.46 -2.82
C GLU A 204 32.34 -0.36 -2.12
N ILE A 205 31.17 -0.45 -2.73
CA ILE A 205 30.06 -1.24 -2.17
C ILE A 205 30.43 -2.71 -2.08
N GLY A 206 31.19 -3.25 -3.05
CA GLY A 206 31.70 -4.62 -3.03
C GLY A 206 32.70 -4.87 -1.88
N ARG A 207 33.60 -3.92 -1.59
CA ARG A 207 34.50 -3.99 -0.42
C ARG A 207 33.71 -3.99 0.89
N LEU A 208 32.76 -3.07 1.01
CA LEU A 208 31.89 -2.96 2.16
C LEU A 208 31.08 -4.25 2.38
N HIS A 209 30.48 -4.78 1.32
CA HIS A 209 29.72 -6.04 1.36
C HIS A 209 30.59 -7.20 1.87
N LYS A 210 31.82 -7.34 1.36
CA LYS A 210 32.75 -8.41 1.78
C LYS A 210 33.16 -8.27 3.25
N ALA A 211 33.36 -7.06 3.74
CA ALA A 211 33.75 -6.80 5.13
C ALA A 211 32.62 -7.12 6.11
N VAL A 212 31.39 -6.72 5.82
CA VAL A 212 30.27 -6.87 6.76
C VAL A 212 29.51 -8.18 6.59
N ASN A 213 29.64 -8.85 5.45
CA ASN A 213 28.93 -10.09 5.10
C ASN A 213 27.43 -10.05 5.49
N PRO A 214 26.63 -9.15 4.88
CA PRO A 214 25.26 -8.92 5.28
C PRO A 214 24.40 -10.15 4.98
N VAL A 215 23.40 -10.42 5.84
CA VAL A 215 22.41 -11.49 5.61
C VAL A 215 21.37 -11.07 4.57
N GLU A 216 21.17 -9.76 4.42
CA GLU A 216 20.32 -9.19 3.41
C GLU A 216 21.03 -8.02 2.71
N THR A 217 21.06 -8.08 1.39
CA THR A 217 21.52 -7.00 0.52
C THR A 217 20.33 -6.55 -0.31
N LEU A 218 19.71 -5.44 0.09
CA LEU A 218 18.48 -4.94 -0.49
C LEU A 218 18.76 -3.84 -1.49
N PHE A 219 18.38 -4.06 -2.74
CA PHE A 219 18.47 -3.05 -3.77
C PHE A 219 17.25 -2.13 -3.71
N VAL A 220 17.49 -0.85 -3.48
CA VAL A 220 16.45 0.20 -3.42
C VAL A 220 16.42 0.94 -4.74
N VAL A 221 15.27 0.95 -5.39
CA VAL A 221 15.08 1.56 -6.71
C VAL A 221 13.77 2.34 -6.77
N ASP A 222 13.83 3.46 -7.49
CA ASP A 222 12.68 4.32 -7.77
C ASP A 222 11.79 3.68 -8.85
N ALA A 223 10.55 3.36 -8.50
CA ALA A 223 9.58 2.76 -9.43
C ALA A 223 9.24 3.68 -10.62
N MET A 224 9.38 5.00 -10.47
CA MET A 224 9.08 5.96 -11.51
C MET A 224 10.09 5.97 -12.66
N THR A 225 11.27 5.35 -12.48
CA THR A 225 12.32 5.29 -13.52
C THR A 225 12.04 4.24 -14.61
N GLY A 226 10.95 3.46 -14.50
CA GLY A 226 10.49 2.55 -15.56
C GLY A 226 11.53 1.49 -15.93
N GLN A 227 11.90 1.41 -17.21
CA GLN A 227 12.89 0.45 -17.70
C GLN A 227 14.30 0.69 -17.15
N ASP A 228 14.66 1.92 -16.80
CA ASP A 228 15.98 2.21 -16.20
C ASP A 228 16.12 1.59 -14.81
N ALA A 229 15.00 1.41 -14.08
CA ALA A 229 14.99 0.63 -12.84
C ALA A 229 15.49 -0.80 -13.07
N ALA A 230 15.03 -1.44 -14.13
CA ALA A 230 15.40 -2.81 -14.47
C ALA A 230 16.86 -2.93 -14.92
N ASN A 231 17.35 -1.99 -15.73
CA ASN A 231 18.74 -1.94 -16.17
C ASN A 231 19.69 -1.73 -15.00
N THR A 232 19.36 -0.79 -14.13
CA THR A 232 20.14 -0.51 -12.92
C THR A 232 20.15 -1.71 -11.98
N ALA A 233 18.97 -2.34 -11.76
CA ALA A 233 18.85 -3.53 -10.94
C ALA A 233 19.73 -4.67 -11.47
N LYS A 234 19.80 -4.85 -12.78
CA LYS A 234 20.68 -5.84 -13.43
C LYS A 234 22.14 -5.56 -13.09
N ALA A 235 22.61 -4.34 -13.29
CA ALA A 235 24.01 -3.97 -13.03
C ALA A 235 24.40 -4.21 -11.57
N PHE A 236 23.52 -3.86 -10.61
CA PHE A 236 23.76 -4.15 -9.19
C PHE A 236 23.74 -5.66 -8.90
N ASN A 237 22.83 -6.41 -9.51
CA ASN A 237 22.75 -7.86 -9.31
C ASN A 237 23.96 -8.61 -9.88
N ASP A 238 24.55 -8.11 -10.96
CA ASP A 238 25.75 -8.69 -11.58
C ASP A 238 27.00 -8.44 -10.69
N ALA A 239 27.01 -7.36 -9.92
CA ALA A 239 28.14 -6.96 -9.08
C ALA A 239 28.02 -7.34 -7.61
N LEU A 240 26.81 -7.53 -7.08
CA LEU A 240 26.52 -7.83 -5.68
C LEU A 240 25.54 -8.99 -5.57
N PRO A 241 25.69 -9.86 -4.54
CA PRO A 241 24.72 -10.92 -4.28
C PRO A 241 23.45 -10.33 -3.63
N LEU A 242 22.59 -9.70 -4.45
CA LEU A 242 21.34 -9.15 -3.98
C LEU A 242 20.44 -10.27 -3.40
N THR A 243 19.75 -9.98 -2.30
CA THR A 243 18.78 -10.89 -1.68
C THR A 243 17.34 -10.44 -1.90
N GLY A 244 17.13 -9.20 -2.31
CA GLY A 244 15.80 -8.67 -2.59
C GLY A 244 15.83 -7.23 -3.07
N VAL A 245 14.66 -6.76 -3.49
CA VAL A 245 14.45 -5.41 -4.03
C VAL A 245 13.39 -4.68 -3.21
N ILE A 246 13.57 -3.39 -3.06
CA ILE A 246 12.56 -2.47 -2.52
C ILE A 246 12.24 -1.43 -3.59
N LEU A 247 10.98 -1.39 -4.02
CA LEU A 247 10.49 -0.37 -4.93
C LEU A 247 10.00 0.83 -4.12
N THR A 248 10.54 2.01 -4.41
CA THR A 248 10.14 3.27 -3.75
C THR A 248 9.29 4.14 -4.68
N LYS A 249 8.65 5.15 -4.11
CA LYS A 249 7.83 6.15 -4.82
C LYS A 249 6.70 5.53 -5.65
N THR A 250 6.20 4.40 -5.21
CA THR A 250 5.15 3.68 -5.92
C THR A 250 3.79 4.39 -5.89
N ASP A 251 3.62 5.32 -4.97
CA ASP A 251 2.47 6.25 -4.90
C ASP A 251 2.42 7.23 -6.08
N GLY A 252 3.59 7.62 -6.64
CA GLY A 252 3.70 8.43 -7.84
C GLY A 252 3.74 7.63 -9.16
N ASP A 253 3.92 6.32 -9.10
CA ASP A 253 4.01 5.45 -10.28
C ASP A 253 2.63 4.95 -10.72
N ALA A 254 2.02 5.65 -11.67
CA ALA A 254 0.77 5.22 -12.30
C ALA A 254 0.96 4.08 -13.32
N ARG A 255 2.18 3.85 -13.82
CA ARG A 255 2.49 2.87 -14.86
C ARG A 255 2.71 1.46 -14.31
N GLY A 256 3.53 1.33 -13.27
CA GLY A 256 3.78 0.06 -12.57
C GLY A 256 4.70 -0.94 -13.28
N GLY A 257 5.31 -0.55 -14.39
CA GLY A 257 6.15 -1.46 -15.19
C GLY A 257 7.43 -1.92 -14.50
N ALA A 258 7.98 -1.11 -13.59
CA ALA A 258 9.15 -1.47 -12.81
C ALA A 258 8.95 -2.74 -11.98
N ALA A 259 7.76 -2.91 -11.36
CA ALA A 259 7.45 -4.10 -10.55
C ALA A 259 7.49 -5.40 -11.35
N LEU A 260 7.01 -5.38 -12.60
CA LEU A 260 7.04 -6.53 -13.49
C LEU A 260 8.45 -6.79 -14.03
N SER A 261 9.22 -5.72 -14.30
CA SER A 261 10.51 -5.83 -14.98
C SER A 261 11.66 -6.23 -14.07
N VAL A 262 11.74 -5.62 -12.87
CA VAL A 262 12.89 -5.79 -11.97
C VAL A 262 13.03 -7.24 -11.49
N ARG A 263 11.93 -7.87 -11.06
CA ARG A 263 11.95 -9.29 -10.63
C ARG A 263 12.38 -10.22 -11.75
N HIS A 264 11.80 -10.06 -12.92
CA HIS A 264 12.10 -10.92 -14.07
C HIS A 264 13.55 -10.82 -14.52
N ILE A 265 14.12 -9.59 -14.55
CA ILE A 265 15.49 -9.35 -15.01
C ILE A 265 16.53 -9.78 -13.97
N THR A 266 16.28 -9.54 -12.69
CA THR A 266 17.25 -9.85 -11.62
C THR A 266 17.09 -11.27 -11.06
N GLY A 267 15.93 -11.89 -11.22
CA GLY A 267 15.57 -13.12 -10.52
C GLY A 267 15.39 -12.94 -9.00
N LYS A 268 15.49 -11.69 -8.48
CA LYS A 268 15.41 -11.40 -7.05
C LYS A 268 14.00 -10.96 -6.63
N PRO A 269 13.53 -11.39 -5.44
CA PRO A 269 12.19 -11.04 -5.00
C PRO A 269 12.06 -9.55 -4.68
N ILE A 270 10.91 -8.97 -5.01
CA ILE A 270 10.52 -7.69 -4.45
C ILE A 270 10.00 -7.98 -3.04
N LYS A 271 10.64 -7.40 -2.02
CA LYS A 271 10.28 -7.61 -0.61
C LYS A 271 9.32 -6.55 -0.08
N PHE A 272 9.51 -5.29 -0.51
CA PHE A 272 8.71 -4.17 -0.01
C PHE A 272 8.39 -3.14 -1.10
N LEU A 273 7.29 -2.41 -0.86
CA LEU A 273 6.88 -1.22 -1.61
C LEU A 273 6.90 0.00 -0.68
N GLY A 274 7.54 1.08 -1.12
CA GLY A 274 7.43 2.40 -0.50
C GLY A 274 6.26 3.16 -1.12
N VAL A 275 5.18 3.31 -0.37
CA VAL A 275 3.87 3.81 -0.84
C VAL A 275 3.57 5.24 -0.37
N GLY A 276 4.58 6.05 -0.13
CA GLY A 276 4.44 7.44 0.29
C GLY A 276 5.66 7.95 1.06
N GLU A 277 5.66 9.20 1.47
CA GLU A 277 6.81 9.85 2.13
C GLU A 277 6.94 9.52 3.62
N LYS A 278 5.84 9.25 4.31
CA LYS A 278 5.81 9.03 5.76
C LYS A 278 6.59 7.78 6.18
N SER A 279 7.12 7.79 7.41
CA SER A 279 7.90 6.68 7.96
C SER A 279 7.11 5.36 8.11
N ASP A 280 5.78 5.39 8.09
CA ASP A 280 4.90 4.22 8.13
C ASP A 280 4.49 3.71 6.74
N ALA A 281 4.89 4.42 5.66
CA ALA A 281 4.54 4.12 4.29
C ALA A 281 5.51 3.09 3.66
N LEU A 282 5.60 1.90 4.26
CA LEU A 282 6.30 0.73 3.74
C LEU A 282 5.41 -0.49 3.89
N GLU A 283 5.14 -1.15 2.78
CA GLU A 283 4.28 -2.34 2.73
C GLU A 283 5.06 -3.56 2.22
N PRO A 284 4.88 -4.76 2.79
CA PRO A 284 5.38 -5.99 2.18
C PRO A 284 4.76 -6.19 0.79
N PHE A 285 5.54 -6.73 -0.13
CA PHE A 285 5.09 -6.99 -1.49
C PHE A 285 4.38 -8.34 -1.57
N TYR A 286 3.12 -8.33 -2.00
CA TYR A 286 2.31 -9.52 -2.23
C TYR A 286 1.93 -9.58 -3.72
N PRO A 287 2.55 -10.47 -4.52
CA PRO A 287 2.30 -10.58 -5.96
C PRO A 287 0.83 -10.78 -6.34
N ASP A 288 0.12 -11.64 -5.61
CA ASP A 288 -1.31 -11.93 -5.78
C ASP A 288 -2.20 -10.69 -5.61
N ARG A 289 -1.90 -9.86 -4.61
CA ARG A 289 -2.63 -8.62 -4.34
C ARG A 289 -2.35 -7.56 -5.40
N VAL A 290 -1.08 -7.48 -5.84
CA VAL A 290 -0.67 -6.56 -6.90
C VAL A 290 -1.30 -6.98 -8.22
N ALA A 291 -1.30 -8.27 -8.58
CA ALA A 291 -1.97 -8.81 -9.76
C ALA A 291 -3.48 -8.48 -9.73
N SER A 292 -4.14 -8.69 -8.59
CA SER A 292 -5.55 -8.36 -8.40
C SER A 292 -5.83 -6.87 -8.59
N ARG A 293 -4.96 -5.98 -8.10
CA ARG A 293 -5.07 -4.52 -8.33
C ARG A 293 -4.91 -4.16 -9.80
N ILE A 294 -3.90 -4.70 -10.47
CA ILE A 294 -3.66 -4.49 -11.91
C ILE A 294 -4.88 -4.90 -12.75
N LEU A 295 -5.59 -5.95 -12.36
CA LEU A 295 -6.78 -6.44 -13.05
C LEU A 295 -8.09 -5.72 -12.65
N GLY A 296 -8.02 -4.73 -11.76
CA GLY A 296 -9.21 -4.01 -11.28
C GLY A 296 -10.12 -4.83 -10.35
N MET A 297 -9.61 -5.95 -9.81
CA MET A 297 -10.35 -6.83 -8.90
C MET A 297 -10.33 -6.35 -7.44
N GLY A 298 -9.54 -5.30 -7.16
CA GLY A 298 -9.37 -4.73 -5.82
C GLY A 298 -8.42 -5.53 -4.94
N ASP A 299 -8.16 -4.99 -3.76
CA ASP A 299 -7.28 -5.61 -2.74
C ASP A 299 -7.97 -5.58 -1.38
N VAL A 300 -8.96 -6.45 -1.23
CA VAL A 300 -9.77 -6.53 0.00
C VAL A 300 -8.95 -7.00 1.20
N LEU A 301 -7.94 -7.84 1.00
CA LEU A 301 -7.09 -8.37 2.09
C LEU A 301 -6.21 -7.28 2.68
N SER A 302 -5.54 -6.49 1.85
CA SER A 302 -4.77 -5.32 2.34
C SER A 302 -5.64 -4.32 3.07
N LEU A 303 -6.88 -4.11 2.62
CA LEU A 303 -7.83 -3.24 3.30
C LEU A 303 -8.18 -3.76 4.70
N ILE A 304 -8.44 -5.06 4.84
CA ILE A 304 -8.73 -5.69 6.13
C ILE A 304 -7.54 -5.58 7.06
N GLU A 305 -6.33 -5.92 6.61
CA GLU A 305 -5.11 -5.84 7.41
C GLU A 305 -4.80 -4.40 7.84
N GLU A 306 -4.99 -3.43 6.95
CA GLU A 306 -4.80 -2.02 7.28
C GLU A 306 -5.84 -1.52 8.27
N ALA A 307 -7.11 -1.94 8.10
CA ALA A 307 -8.17 -1.64 9.05
C ALA A 307 -7.88 -2.25 10.42
N GLU A 308 -7.47 -3.52 10.49
CA GLU A 308 -7.08 -4.18 11.75
C GLU A 308 -5.89 -3.49 12.43
N ARG A 309 -4.90 -3.05 11.65
CA ARG A 309 -3.71 -2.35 12.15
C ARG A 309 -4.02 -0.96 12.72
N LYS A 310 -4.86 -0.19 12.00
CA LYS A 310 -5.19 1.20 12.37
C LYS A 310 -6.35 1.29 13.34
N LEU A 311 -7.13 0.23 13.49
CA LEU A 311 -8.16 0.15 14.51
C LEU A 311 -7.50 0.09 15.89
N ASP A 312 -7.64 1.18 16.66
CA ASP A 312 -7.34 1.17 18.09
C ASP A 312 -8.34 0.22 18.76
N GLN A 313 -7.90 -1.04 18.93
CA GLN A 313 -8.74 -2.12 19.50
C GLN A 313 -9.36 -1.70 20.83
N LYS A 314 -8.69 -0.85 21.62
CA LYS A 314 -9.22 -0.32 22.90
C LYS A 314 -10.39 0.63 22.65
N LYS A 315 -10.32 1.49 21.63
CA LYS A 315 -11.42 2.42 21.28
C LYS A 315 -12.59 1.68 20.65
N ALA A 316 -12.33 0.73 19.75
CA ALA A 316 -13.35 -0.14 19.15
C ALA A 316 -14.09 -0.99 20.21
N GLN A 317 -13.36 -1.59 21.15
CA GLN A 317 -13.96 -2.33 22.28
C GLN A 317 -14.76 -1.43 23.22
N LYS A 318 -14.30 -0.19 23.51
CA LYS A 318 -15.06 0.78 24.31
C LYS A 318 -16.38 1.15 23.63
N LEU A 319 -16.36 1.41 22.32
CA LEU A 319 -17.56 1.73 21.54
C LEU A 319 -18.54 0.55 21.51
N THR A 320 -18.04 -0.66 21.27
CA THR A 320 -18.86 -1.88 21.29
C THR A 320 -19.49 -2.14 22.67
N LYS A 321 -18.71 -1.96 23.75
CA LYS A 321 -19.22 -2.06 25.13
C LYS A 321 -20.25 -0.96 25.46
N LYS A 322 -20.07 0.26 24.91
CA LYS A 322 -20.99 1.39 25.08
C LYS A 322 -22.34 1.11 24.38
N ILE A 323 -22.28 0.60 23.14
CA ILE A 323 -23.46 0.21 22.35
C ILE A 323 -24.21 -0.96 23.02
N LYS A 324 -23.50 -2.02 23.44
CA LYS A 324 -24.10 -3.17 24.16
C LYS A 324 -24.76 -2.77 25.48
N LYS A 325 -24.24 -1.75 26.18
CA LYS A 325 -24.82 -1.19 27.40
C LYS A 325 -25.94 -0.18 27.15
N GLY A 326 -26.40 0.01 25.92
CA GLY A 326 -27.48 0.93 25.56
C GLY A 326 -27.13 2.41 25.74
N LYS A 327 -25.83 2.77 25.93
CA LYS A 327 -25.40 4.17 26.03
C LYS A 327 -25.41 4.82 24.65
N SER A 328 -25.86 6.07 24.59
CA SER A 328 -25.97 6.85 23.36
C SER A 328 -24.58 7.15 22.76
N PHE A 329 -24.47 7.07 21.43
CA PHE A 329 -23.35 7.57 20.66
C PHE A 329 -23.25 9.09 20.81
N ASP A 330 -22.15 9.61 21.36
CA ASP A 330 -21.94 11.03 21.62
C ASP A 330 -20.96 11.69 20.63
N LEU A 331 -20.75 13.01 20.74
CA LEU A 331 -19.84 13.74 19.84
C LEU A 331 -18.36 13.42 20.12
N GLU A 332 -18.00 12.88 21.26
CA GLU A 332 -16.66 12.41 21.56
C GLU A 332 -16.37 11.12 20.78
N ASP A 333 -17.34 10.20 20.73
CA ASP A 333 -17.28 9.00 19.91
C ASP A 333 -17.23 9.37 18.41
N PHE A 334 -17.95 10.42 18.00
CA PHE A 334 -17.95 10.89 16.62
C PHE A 334 -16.60 11.50 16.22
N ARG A 335 -15.96 12.29 17.10
CA ARG A 335 -14.60 12.81 16.89
C ARG A 335 -13.59 11.67 16.73
N ASP A 336 -13.64 10.70 17.65
CA ASP A 336 -12.72 9.56 17.62
C ASP A 336 -12.86 8.76 16.33
N GLN A 337 -14.08 8.68 15.77
CA GLN A 337 -14.34 8.02 14.50
C GLN A 337 -13.81 8.83 13.30
N LEU A 338 -13.95 10.18 13.33
CA LEU A 338 -13.35 11.06 12.31
C LEU A 338 -11.81 10.95 12.31
N GLN A 339 -11.19 10.91 13.49
CA GLN A 339 -9.74 10.73 13.61
C GLN A 339 -9.28 9.36 13.09
N GLN A 340 -10.03 8.29 13.36
CA GLN A 340 -9.75 6.97 12.79
C GLN A 340 -9.85 6.99 11.25
N MET A 341 -10.91 7.59 10.68
CA MET A 341 -11.04 7.72 9.23
C MET A 341 -9.88 8.50 8.61
N LYS A 342 -9.45 9.57 9.26
CA LYS A 342 -8.29 10.37 8.82
C LYS A 342 -6.98 9.57 8.88
N SER A 343 -6.77 8.77 9.92
CA SER A 343 -5.59 7.90 10.07
C SER A 343 -5.57 6.74 9.08
N MET A 344 -6.73 6.36 8.51
CA MET A 344 -6.87 5.30 7.49
C MET A 344 -6.67 5.82 6.05
N GLY A 345 -6.21 7.08 5.87
CA GLY A 345 -5.99 7.68 4.55
C GLY A 345 -7.21 8.40 3.98
N GLY A 346 -8.20 8.71 4.83
CA GLY A 346 -9.44 9.38 4.42
C GLY A 346 -10.38 8.45 3.62
N ILE A 347 -11.41 9.04 3.03
CA ILE A 347 -12.39 8.29 2.21
C ILE A 347 -11.75 7.83 0.89
N GLY A 348 -10.80 8.59 0.34
CA GLY A 348 -10.09 8.25 -0.90
C GLY A 348 -9.30 6.95 -0.76
N GLY A 349 -8.44 6.83 0.25
CA GLY A 349 -7.63 5.62 0.47
C GLY A 349 -8.43 4.35 0.77
N LEU A 350 -9.67 4.51 1.26
CA LEU A 350 -10.58 3.38 1.48
C LEU A 350 -11.27 2.93 0.18
N MET A 351 -11.65 3.90 -0.67
CA MET A 351 -12.36 3.62 -1.92
C MET A 351 -11.47 3.08 -3.03
N ASP A 352 -10.19 3.47 -3.08
CA ASP A 352 -9.22 2.96 -4.06
C ASP A 352 -8.94 1.45 -3.92
N LYS A 353 -9.20 0.90 -2.73
CA LYS A 353 -8.99 -0.52 -2.44
C LYS A 353 -10.24 -1.39 -2.65
N LEU A 354 -11.42 -0.78 -2.92
CA LEU A 354 -12.67 -1.52 -3.13
C LEU A 354 -12.87 -1.86 -4.62
N PRO A 355 -13.19 -3.11 -4.96
CA PRO A 355 -13.39 -3.54 -6.34
C PRO A 355 -14.55 -2.81 -7.00
N GLY A 356 -14.34 -2.25 -8.20
CA GLY A 356 -15.37 -1.63 -9.03
C GLY A 356 -15.83 -0.22 -8.63
N MET A 357 -15.22 0.41 -7.61
CA MET A 357 -15.65 1.73 -7.12
C MET A 357 -14.76 2.91 -7.56
N GLY A 358 -13.75 2.69 -8.42
CA GLY A 358 -12.80 3.73 -8.85
C GLY A 358 -13.44 5.00 -9.41
N GLN A 359 -14.52 4.90 -10.22
CA GLN A 359 -15.24 6.07 -10.71
C GLN A 359 -16.07 6.77 -9.61
N MET A 360 -16.62 6.03 -8.66
CA MET A 360 -17.31 6.60 -7.50
C MET A 360 -16.34 7.24 -6.50
N ALA A 361 -15.10 6.74 -6.41
CA ALA A 361 -14.04 7.33 -5.59
C ALA A 361 -13.67 8.73 -6.07
N GLN A 362 -13.53 8.94 -7.38
CA GLN A 362 -13.28 10.28 -7.97
C GLN A 362 -14.41 11.27 -7.70
N MET A 363 -15.68 10.84 -7.77
CA MET A 363 -16.83 11.69 -7.44
C MET A 363 -16.92 11.99 -5.93
N ALA A 364 -16.57 11.05 -5.07
CA ALA A 364 -16.59 11.23 -3.63
C ALA A 364 -15.44 12.12 -3.14
N GLN A 365 -14.25 12.04 -3.77
CA GLN A 365 -13.11 12.93 -3.50
C GLN A 365 -13.44 14.40 -3.80
N GLN A 366 -14.28 14.68 -4.80
CA GLN A 366 -14.72 16.05 -5.10
C GLN A 366 -15.72 16.60 -4.06
N GLN A 367 -16.49 15.74 -3.37
CA GLN A 367 -17.52 16.14 -2.41
C GLN A 367 -17.08 16.10 -0.94
N VAL A 368 -16.14 15.24 -0.57
CA VAL A 368 -15.67 15.10 0.82
C VAL A 368 -14.16 15.34 0.87
N ASN A 369 -13.80 16.62 0.96
CA ASN A 369 -12.41 17.06 1.06
C ASN A 369 -11.90 16.83 2.49
N ASP A 370 -10.63 16.42 2.68
CA ASP A 370 -9.93 16.32 3.98
C ASP A 370 -10.07 17.60 4.83
N LYS A 371 -10.23 18.74 4.16
CA LYS A 371 -10.51 20.03 4.76
C LYS A 371 -11.85 20.06 5.50
N SER A 372 -12.88 19.37 5.00
CA SER A 372 -14.20 19.29 5.65
C SER A 372 -14.18 18.41 6.90
N MET A 373 -13.41 17.31 6.91
CA MET A 373 -13.21 16.48 8.10
C MET A 373 -12.43 17.22 9.19
N GLY A 374 -11.38 17.95 8.81
CA GLY A 374 -10.64 18.82 9.72
C GLY A 374 -11.51 19.90 10.35
N GLN A 375 -12.43 20.49 9.58
CA GLN A 375 -13.38 21.49 10.07
C GLN A 375 -14.38 20.87 11.08
N MET A 376 -14.92 19.68 10.81
CA MET A 376 -15.80 18.98 11.75
C MET A 376 -15.08 18.67 13.07
N GLU A 377 -13.82 18.21 13.00
CA GLU A 377 -12.98 17.97 14.19
C GLU A 377 -12.76 19.26 14.99
N ALA A 378 -12.43 20.38 14.33
CA ALA A 378 -12.25 21.69 14.97
C ALA A 378 -13.52 22.15 15.69
N ILE A 379 -14.71 21.97 15.08
CA ILE A 379 -15.99 22.28 15.69
C ILE A 379 -16.20 21.47 16.97
N ILE A 380 -15.95 20.15 16.94
CA ILE A 380 -16.10 19.29 18.12
C ILE A 380 -15.09 19.67 19.20
N CYS A 381 -13.85 19.97 18.84
CA CYS A 381 -12.80 20.39 19.77
C CYS A 381 -13.13 21.71 20.46
N SER A 382 -13.87 22.62 19.80
CA SER A 382 -14.34 23.88 20.40
C SER A 382 -15.51 23.73 21.36
N MET A 383 -16.08 22.54 21.50
CA MET A 383 -17.13 22.23 22.46
C MET A 383 -16.56 21.85 23.83
N THR A 384 -17.27 22.19 24.90
CA THR A 384 -16.94 21.71 26.25
C THR A 384 -17.20 20.19 26.38
N PRO A 385 -16.57 19.48 27.35
CA PRO A 385 -16.84 18.05 27.56
C PRO A 385 -18.32 17.75 27.81
N LYS A 386 -19.05 18.68 28.48
CA LYS A 386 -20.49 18.53 28.71
C LYS A 386 -21.31 18.63 27.41
N GLU A 387 -20.94 19.53 26.50
CA GLU A 387 -21.60 19.70 25.20
C GLU A 387 -21.32 18.52 24.25
N ARG A 388 -20.13 17.92 24.32
CA ARG A 388 -19.80 16.72 23.54
C ARG A 388 -20.62 15.51 23.99
N ARG A 389 -20.83 15.34 25.30
CA ARG A 389 -21.61 14.21 25.86
C ARG A 389 -23.11 14.40 25.74
N TYR A 390 -23.58 15.63 25.82
CA TYR A 390 -25.01 15.99 25.81
C TYR A 390 -25.28 17.10 24.78
N PRO A 391 -25.30 16.78 23.47
CA PRO A 391 -25.45 17.79 22.39
C PRO A 391 -26.75 18.60 22.48
N ASP A 392 -27.76 18.07 23.13
CA ASP A 392 -29.07 18.77 23.27
C ASP A 392 -28.97 20.03 24.16
N VAL A 393 -27.89 20.21 24.94
CA VAL A 393 -27.67 21.45 25.72
C VAL A 393 -27.14 22.62 24.86
N ILE A 394 -26.83 22.37 23.57
CA ILE A 394 -26.23 23.36 22.68
C ILE A 394 -27.34 24.29 22.12
N ASN A 395 -27.53 25.43 22.78
CA ASN A 395 -28.43 26.50 22.35
C ASN A 395 -27.74 27.47 21.35
N ASN A 396 -28.46 28.47 20.86
CA ASN A 396 -27.96 29.41 19.85
C ASN A 396 -26.74 30.22 20.33
N SER A 397 -26.67 30.60 21.58
CA SER A 397 -25.52 31.30 22.15
C SER A 397 -24.27 30.42 22.15
N ARG A 398 -24.40 29.15 22.53
CA ARG A 398 -23.32 28.17 22.51
C ARG A 398 -22.87 27.85 21.07
N LYS A 399 -23.80 27.75 20.11
CA LYS A 399 -23.47 27.60 18.68
C LYS A 399 -22.60 28.72 18.15
N ARG A 400 -22.92 29.98 18.52
CA ARG A 400 -22.09 31.15 18.14
C ARG A 400 -20.68 31.03 18.72
N ARG A 401 -20.54 30.74 20.02
CA ARG A 401 -19.23 30.54 20.65
C ARG A 401 -18.42 29.42 20.01
N ILE A 402 -19.06 28.27 19.72
CA ILE A 402 -18.41 27.11 19.09
C ILE A 402 -17.97 27.48 17.68
N ALA A 403 -18.81 28.16 16.90
CA ALA A 403 -18.48 28.62 15.55
C ALA A 403 -17.27 29.57 15.57
N THR A 404 -17.27 30.57 16.43
CA THR A 404 -16.14 31.51 16.60
C THR A 404 -14.86 30.79 17.02
N GLY A 405 -14.93 29.87 17.99
CA GLY A 405 -13.77 29.13 18.50
C GLY A 405 -13.18 28.14 17.53
N SER A 406 -13.96 27.67 16.54
CA SER A 406 -13.51 26.72 15.49
C SER A 406 -13.17 27.39 14.17
N GLY A 407 -13.32 28.72 14.06
CA GLY A 407 -13.17 29.43 12.79
C GLY A 407 -14.19 29.01 11.72
N SER A 408 -15.38 28.53 12.14
CA SER A 408 -16.46 28.05 11.25
C SER A 408 -17.71 28.95 11.36
N GLN A 409 -18.71 28.65 10.52
CA GLN A 409 -19.99 29.35 10.58
C GLN A 409 -21.02 28.59 11.43
N ILE A 410 -22.04 29.29 11.95
CA ILE A 410 -23.14 28.65 12.71
C ILE A 410 -23.85 27.57 11.88
N GLN A 411 -23.88 27.73 10.55
CA GLN A 411 -24.45 26.77 9.62
C GLN A 411 -23.69 25.45 9.64
N ASP A 412 -22.35 25.48 9.76
CA ASP A 412 -21.50 24.28 9.82
C ASP A 412 -21.70 23.54 11.12
N VAL A 413 -21.83 24.26 12.25
CA VAL A 413 -22.19 23.66 13.54
C VAL A 413 -23.55 22.97 13.47
N ASN A 414 -24.55 23.60 12.83
CA ASN A 414 -25.88 23.00 12.67
C ASN A 414 -25.83 21.75 11.79
N ARG A 415 -25.02 21.77 10.70
CA ARG A 415 -24.81 20.63 9.80
C ARG A 415 -24.20 19.46 10.56
N LEU A 416 -23.14 19.68 11.35
CA LEU A 416 -22.49 18.67 12.17
C LEU A 416 -23.47 18.04 13.17
N LEU A 417 -24.24 18.85 13.91
CA LEU A 417 -25.22 18.36 14.87
C LEU A 417 -26.32 17.51 14.20
N LYS A 418 -26.75 17.89 12.98
CA LYS A 418 -27.72 17.12 12.18
C LYS A 418 -27.13 15.77 11.76
N GLN A 419 -25.90 15.76 11.27
CA GLN A 419 -25.18 14.54 10.89
C GLN A 419 -24.98 13.60 12.07
N HIS A 420 -24.55 14.12 13.22
CA HIS A 420 -24.43 13.34 14.47
C HIS A 420 -25.77 12.71 14.86
N LYS A 421 -26.87 13.47 14.79
CA LYS A 421 -28.21 12.95 15.15
C LYS A 421 -28.70 11.86 14.19
N GLN A 422 -28.34 11.95 12.90
CA GLN A 422 -28.60 10.89 11.90
C GLN A 422 -27.80 9.63 12.21
N MET A 423 -26.51 9.77 12.51
CA MET A 423 -25.64 8.65 12.86
C MET A 423 -26.07 7.98 14.15
N GLN A 424 -26.47 8.75 15.17
CA GLN A 424 -27.03 8.24 16.41
C GLN A 424 -28.28 7.39 16.20
N LYS A 425 -29.19 7.83 15.28
CA LYS A 425 -30.38 7.05 14.91
C LYS A 425 -30.01 5.74 14.20
N MET A 426 -29.01 5.77 13.33
CA MET A 426 -28.49 4.61 12.64
C MET A 426 -27.89 3.60 13.63
N MET A 427 -27.02 4.05 14.52
CA MET A 427 -26.38 3.21 15.53
C MET A 427 -27.40 2.58 16.51
N LYS A 428 -28.46 3.29 16.86
CA LYS A 428 -29.58 2.71 17.64
C LYS A 428 -30.32 1.59 16.90
N LYS A 429 -30.42 1.67 15.58
CA LYS A 429 -31.01 0.58 14.76
C LYS A 429 -30.11 -0.64 14.72
N PHE A 430 -28.78 -0.46 14.70
CA PHE A 430 -27.79 -1.55 14.71
C PHE A 430 -27.70 -2.28 16.06
N GLY A 431 -27.92 -1.58 17.17
CA GLY A 431 -27.91 -2.16 18.51
C GLY A 431 -29.08 -3.09 18.85
N LYS A 432 -30.13 -3.15 18.01
CA LYS A 432 -31.24 -4.09 18.16
C LYS A 432 -30.92 -5.42 17.45
N LYS A 433 -31.17 -6.56 18.13
CA LYS A 433 -30.97 -7.92 17.59
C LYS A 433 -31.55 -8.02 16.17
N GLY A 434 -30.68 -8.31 15.17
CA GLY A 434 -31.08 -8.50 13.77
C GLY A 434 -30.72 -7.36 12.80
N GLY A 435 -30.25 -6.19 13.27
CA GLY A 435 -29.95 -5.03 12.40
C GLY A 435 -28.85 -5.27 11.37
N MET A 436 -27.85 -6.08 11.72
CA MET A 436 -26.71 -6.40 10.84
C MET A 436 -27.08 -7.36 9.71
N ALA A 437 -27.95 -8.33 9.98
CA ALA A 437 -28.43 -9.29 8.98
C ALA A 437 -29.38 -8.62 7.95
N ASN A 438 -30.18 -7.64 8.38
CA ASN A 438 -31.06 -6.89 7.47
C ASN A 438 -30.31 -5.90 6.58
N MET A 439 -29.17 -5.37 7.02
CA MET A 439 -28.33 -4.47 6.19
C MET A 439 -27.57 -5.25 5.12
N MET A 440 -27.04 -6.43 5.42
CA MET A 440 -26.45 -7.31 4.41
C MET A 440 -27.47 -7.73 3.33
N ARG A 441 -28.73 -7.94 3.72
CA ARG A 441 -29.83 -8.16 2.74
C ARG A 441 -30.16 -6.89 1.95
N GLY A 442 -30.07 -5.70 2.53
CA GLY A 442 -30.34 -4.43 1.86
C GLY A 442 -29.25 -4.01 0.88
N LEU A 443 -27.98 -4.32 1.18
CA LEU A 443 -26.84 -4.10 0.25
C LEU A 443 -26.86 -5.11 -0.92
N GLY A 444 -27.32 -6.35 -0.68
CA GLY A 444 -27.52 -7.34 -1.75
C GLY A 444 -28.66 -6.98 -2.71
N GLY A 445 -29.61 -6.10 -2.31
CA GLY A 445 -30.71 -5.62 -3.15
C GLY A 445 -30.39 -4.37 -3.98
N MET A 446 -29.20 -3.78 -3.85
CA MET A 446 -28.73 -2.63 -4.66
C MET A 446 -27.88 -3.05 -5.87
N MET A 447 -27.67 -4.35 -6.10
CA MET A 447 -27.19 -4.81 -7.41
C MET A 447 -28.36 -4.73 -8.40
N PRO A 448 -28.19 -4.11 -9.57
CA PRO A 448 -29.22 -4.12 -10.60
C PRO A 448 -29.52 -5.57 -11.00
N PRO A 449 -30.79 -5.97 -11.14
CA PRO A 449 -31.12 -7.31 -11.57
C PRO A 449 -30.59 -7.51 -12.99
N GLY A 450 -29.64 -8.44 -13.15
CA GLY A 450 -29.21 -8.91 -14.46
C GLY A 450 -30.43 -9.39 -15.23
N GLY A 451 -30.61 -8.86 -16.43
CA GLY A 451 -31.75 -9.12 -17.30
C GLY A 451 -31.97 -10.62 -17.53
N GLY A 452 -32.94 -11.17 -16.88
CA GLY A 452 -33.56 -12.43 -17.21
C GLY A 452 -34.80 -12.14 -18.04
N GLY A 453 -34.73 -12.35 -19.34
CA GLY A 453 -35.89 -12.27 -20.23
C GLY A 453 -36.98 -13.22 -19.81
N GLY A 454 -38.11 -12.70 -19.34
CA GLY A 454 -39.31 -13.41 -19.15
C GLY A 454 -39.95 -13.74 -20.51
N MET A 455 -40.09 -15.03 -20.83
CA MET A 455 -40.99 -15.52 -21.87
C MET A 455 -42.44 -15.23 -21.45
N PRO A 456 -43.31 -14.78 -22.36
CA PRO A 456 -44.75 -14.69 -22.11
C PRO A 456 -45.40 -16.08 -22.13
N PRO A 457 -46.42 -16.32 -21.33
CA PRO A 457 -47.14 -17.62 -21.32
C PRO A 457 -47.96 -17.74 -22.58
N GLY A 458 -47.75 -18.87 -23.28
CA GLY A 458 -48.53 -19.22 -24.47
C GLY A 458 -50.00 -19.47 -24.13
N GLY A 459 -50.87 -18.79 -24.90
CA GLY A 459 -52.31 -19.08 -24.97
C GLY A 459 -52.55 -20.37 -25.74
N ARG A 460 -53.48 -21.13 -25.20
CA ARG A 460 -54.14 -22.27 -25.88
C ARG A 460 -54.91 -21.76 -27.10
N MET A 461 -54.72 -22.35 -28.24
CA MET A 461 -55.71 -23.06 -29.05
C MET A 461 -54.95 -23.94 -30.07
#